data_e3a5cdaf264f9121af4fbd900e41e1c5
#
_entry.id   e3a5cdaf264f9121af4fbd900e41e1c5
#
_cell.length_a   1.000
_cell.length_b   1.000
_cell.length_c   1.000
_cell.angle_alpha   90.00
_cell.angle_beta   90.00
_cell.angle_gamma   90.00
#
_symmetry.space_group_name_H-M   'P 1'
#
loop_
_entity.id
_entity.type
_entity.pdbx_description
1 polymer ?
#
loop_
_entity_poly.entity_id
_entity_poly.type
_entity_poly.pdbx_seq_one_letter_code
_entity_poly.pdbx_strand_id
1 'polypeptide(L)'
;MKQIILFLVLLLSLQPMYSQRKEAGIIILDRYHLGKATVVDSSDVRVYYALNADSLDNKDTYVDMRVLEVGQRITKCSSEFIREGEAHQKEVLKTWKNLHPNADGLPRAHPIHGIRQDYWNEIQYTDIYIEGQTATEYHVMPHGFQGECGYVVSQYPSQKWELSTETTTILGHKCQRATCHWHGRDFIAWFAPDIPIRRGPWLFGGLPGLILKVYDKDRFYTFEAVGIERSKQPIVRYAYDGYRKANRERYLRLNRELNAEYMNTMGRMGGKMQNAAGEWVSATGPVIPYEPLEKE
;
A
#
# COMPACT_ATOMS: atom_id res chain seq x y z
N MET A 1 -47.91 -30.02 11.05
CA MET A 1 -47.55 -28.60 11.23
C MET A 1 -46.57 -28.49 12.39
N LYS A 2 -45.31 -28.56 12.15
CA LYS A 2 -44.21 -28.20 13.06
C LYS A 2 -42.90 -28.62 12.39
N GLN A 3 -41.91 -27.75 12.31
CA GLN A 3 -40.56 -27.89 11.79
C GLN A 3 -40.34 -27.33 10.34
N ILE A 4 -40.41 -26.02 10.23
CA ILE A 4 -39.62 -25.25 9.24
C ILE A 4 -39.39 -23.87 9.91
N ILE A 5 -38.54 -23.77 10.87
CA ILE A 5 -37.92 -22.52 11.37
C ILE A 5 -36.68 -22.97 12.14
N LEU A 6 -35.57 -23.19 11.47
CA LEU A 6 -34.22 -23.18 12.06
C LEU A 6 -33.10 -23.35 11.00
N PHE A 7 -33.06 -22.49 9.96
CA PHE A 7 -31.90 -22.46 9.06
C PHE A 7 -31.68 -21.07 8.43
N LEU A 8 -31.95 -20.01 9.19
CA LEU A 8 -31.81 -18.65 8.67
C LEU A 8 -31.04 -17.70 9.60
N VAL A 9 -30.11 -18.20 10.40
CA VAL A 9 -29.33 -17.37 11.34
C VAL A 9 -27.81 -17.60 11.28
N LEU A 10 -27.28 -18.21 10.23
CA LEU A 10 -25.82 -18.44 10.14
C LEU A 10 -25.18 -17.92 8.85
N LEU A 11 -25.70 -16.85 8.25
CA LEU A 11 -25.11 -16.20 7.06
C LEU A 11 -24.86 -14.69 7.25
N LEU A 12 -24.68 -14.24 8.49
CA LEU A 12 -24.49 -12.83 8.83
C LEU A 12 -23.20 -12.58 9.63
N SER A 13 -22.07 -13.16 9.25
CA SER A 13 -20.81 -12.79 9.91
C SER A 13 -19.52 -12.96 9.09
N LEU A 14 -19.58 -12.82 7.78
CA LEU A 14 -18.37 -12.65 6.97
C LEU A 14 -18.49 -11.35 6.16
N GLN A 15 -18.80 -10.27 6.84
CA GLN A 15 -18.46 -8.94 6.32
C GLN A 15 -16.93 -8.82 6.40
N PRO A 16 -16.24 -8.41 5.34
CA PRO A 16 -14.82 -8.23 5.41
C PRO A 16 -14.50 -7.23 6.52
N MET A 17 -13.58 -7.60 7.41
CA MET A 17 -13.16 -6.82 8.59
C MET A 17 -12.68 -5.38 8.26
N TYR A 18 -12.61 -5.02 6.99
CA TYR A 18 -12.26 -3.70 6.51
C TYR A 18 -13.33 -2.61 6.75
N SER A 19 -14.62 -2.96 6.93
CA SER A 19 -15.68 -1.94 7.03
C SER A 19 -15.81 -1.26 8.40
N GLN A 20 -15.08 -1.71 9.43
CA GLN A 20 -15.21 -1.18 10.80
C GLN A 20 -14.13 -0.18 11.22
N ARG A 21 -13.21 0.21 10.31
CA ARG A 21 -12.11 1.15 10.64
C ARG A 21 -12.48 2.63 10.52
N LYS A 22 -13.69 3.04 10.78
CA LYS A 22 -14.19 4.37 10.42
C LYS A 22 -13.80 5.55 11.31
N GLU A 23 -13.10 5.40 12.43
CA GLU A 23 -12.97 6.52 13.39
C GLU A 23 -11.64 6.69 14.14
N ALA A 24 -10.50 6.40 13.55
CA ALA A 24 -9.23 6.83 14.14
C ALA A 24 -8.59 7.88 13.22
N GLY A 25 -8.73 9.14 13.56
CA GLY A 25 -8.16 10.27 12.78
C GLY A 25 -6.63 10.26 12.77
N ILE A 26 -6.02 9.40 11.96
CA ILE A 26 -4.58 9.34 11.76
C ILE A 26 -4.19 10.41 10.76
N ILE A 27 -3.29 11.29 11.17
CA ILE A 27 -2.71 12.31 10.32
C ILE A 27 -1.73 11.65 9.38
N ILE A 28 -2.10 11.57 8.12
CA ILE A 28 -1.26 11.06 7.04
C ILE A 28 -0.17 12.08 6.75
N LEU A 29 1.06 11.59 6.59
CA LEU A 29 2.22 12.41 6.33
C LEU A 29 2.18 13.09 4.98
N ASP A 30 2.58 14.32 5.06
CA ASP A 30 3.21 15.04 3.98
C ASP A 30 4.59 14.41 3.65
N ARG A 31 4.78 13.93 2.44
CA ARG A 31 6.03 13.31 1.97
C ARG A 31 7.12 14.33 1.62
N TYR A 32 7.01 15.60 1.99
CA TYR A 32 8.00 16.65 1.70
C TYR A 32 9.41 16.34 2.21
N HIS A 33 9.55 15.48 3.20
CA HIS A 33 10.84 15.09 3.77
C HIS A 33 11.60 14.01 2.98
N LEU A 34 11.07 13.53 1.84
CA LEU A 34 11.77 12.53 1.02
C LEU A 34 13.04 13.06 0.36
N GLY A 35 13.30 14.35 0.48
CA GLY A 35 14.45 14.99 -0.13
C GLY A 35 14.30 15.23 -1.64
N LYS A 36 15.40 15.53 -2.29
CA LYS A 36 15.43 15.85 -3.72
C LYS A 36 15.05 14.64 -4.57
N ALA A 37 14.16 14.85 -5.54
CA ALA A 37 13.81 13.85 -6.54
C ALA A 37 14.80 13.89 -7.72
N THR A 38 15.25 12.72 -8.17
CA THR A 38 16.12 12.56 -9.35
C THR A 38 15.53 11.55 -10.31
N VAL A 39 15.68 11.79 -11.61
CA VAL A 39 15.33 10.82 -12.65
C VAL A 39 16.42 9.74 -12.69
N VAL A 40 16.05 8.49 -12.47
CA VAL A 40 16.98 7.35 -12.40
C VAL A 40 16.85 6.39 -13.58
N ASP A 41 15.70 6.41 -14.26
CA ASP A 41 15.43 5.63 -15.49
C ASP A 41 14.23 6.24 -16.23
N SER A 42 13.80 5.60 -17.33
CA SER A 42 12.57 5.88 -18.05
C SER A 42 11.74 4.60 -18.12
N SER A 43 10.47 4.68 -17.81
CA SER A 43 9.58 3.51 -17.91
C SER A 43 9.29 3.14 -19.35
N ASP A 44 9.32 1.86 -19.69
CA ASP A 44 8.86 1.32 -20.97
C ASP A 44 7.40 0.87 -20.88
N VAL A 45 7.00 0.40 -19.69
CA VAL A 45 5.63 -0.04 -19.37
C VAL A 45 5.24 0.45 -17.98
N ARG A 46 3.99 0.86 -17.85
CA ARG A 46 3.33 1.12 -16.56
C ARG A 46 2.13 0.19 -16.41
N VAL A 47 1.99 -0.39 -15.22
CA VAL A 47 0.88 -1.27 -14.89
C VAL A 47 0.22 -0.74 -13.62
N TYR A 48 -1.09 -0.55 -13.68
CA TYR A 48 -1.89 -0.06 -12.55
C TYR A 48 -2.62 -1.22 -11.90
N TYR A 49 -2.47 -1.35 -10.60
CA TYR A 49 -3.10 -2.42 -9.82
C TYR A 49 -4.03 -1.81 -8.78
N ALA A 50 -5.29 -2.21 -8.80
CA ALA A 50 -6.21 -1.97 -7.70
C ALA A 50 -5.83 -2.89 -6.52
N LEU A 51 -5.66 -2.32 -5.35
CA LEU A 51 -5.50 -3.06 -4.09
C LEU A 51 -6.85 -3.12 -3.39
N ASN A 52 -7.34 -4.33 -3.11
CA ASN A 52 -8.56 -4.57 -2.35
C ASN A 52 -9.74 -3.70 -2.81
N ALA A 53 -10.06 -3.77 -4.10
CA ALA A 53 -11.17 -3.04 -4.69
C ALA A 53 -12.49 -3.83 -4.52
N ASP A 54 -13.57 -3.14 -4.13
CA ASP A 54 -14.93 -3.71 -4.18
C ASP A 54 -15.46 -3.74 -5.61
N SER A 55 -15.06 -2.78 -6.45
CA SER A 55 -15.39 -2.69 -7.87
C SER A 55 -14.20 -2.18 -8.67
N LEU A 56 -13.75 -2.94 -9.69
CA LEU A 56 -12.62 -2.53 -10.54
C LEU A 56 -12.94 -1.33 -11.43
N ASP A 57 -14.20 -1.01 -11.65
CA ASP A 57 -14.64 0.13 -12.46
C ASP A 57 -14.74 1.43 -11.66
N ASN A 58 -14.58 1.37 -10.33
CA ASN A 58 -14.72 2.52 -9.46
C ASN A 58 -13.51 2.67 -8.53
N LYS A 59 -12.61 3.59 -8.85
CA LYS A 59 -11.38 3.88 -8.08
C LYS A 59 -11.66 4.27 -6.63
N ASP A 60 -12.83 4.83 -6.31
CA ASP A 60 -13.17 5.23 -4.94
C ASP A 60 -13.45 4.03 -4.02
N THR A 61 -13.53 2.83 -4.59
CA THR A 61 -13.65 1.57 -3.83
C THR A 61 -12.31 0.87 -3.57
N TYR A 62 -11.19 1.39 -4.09
CA TYR A 62 -9.87 0.80 -3.88
C TYR A 62 -9.29 1.24 -2.53
N VAL A 63 -8.61 0.33 -1.87
CA VAL A 63 -7.75 0.69 -0.72
C VAL A 63 -6.56 1.52 -1.19
N ASP A 64 -5.95 1.13 -2.33
CA ASP A 64 -4.90 1.88 -3.01
C ASP A 64 -4.87 1.54 -4.50
N MET A 65 -4.28 2.40 -5.29
CA MET A 65 -3.87 2.07 -6.66
C MET A 65 -2.34 2.07 -6.72
N ARG A 66 -1.76 0.86 -6.87
CA ARG A 66 -0.32 0.71 -7.05
C ARG A 66 0.05 0.89 -8.51
N VAL A 67 1.09 1.65 -8.79
CA VAL A 67 1.69 1.72 -10.12
C VAL A 67 3.03 1.00 -10.12
N LEU A 68 3.19 0.10 -11.09
CA LEU A 68 4.45 -0.56 -11.41
C LEU A 68 5.05 0.11 -12.66
N GLU A 69 6.14 0.80 -12.50
CA GLU A 69 6.89 1.48 -13.56
C GLU A 69 8.09 0.62 -13.93
N VAL A 70 8.05 -0.02 -15.10
CA VAL A 70 9.11 -0.93 -15.57
C VAL A 70 9.99 -0.19 -16.56
N GLY A 71 11.22 0.09 -16.17
CA GLY A 71 12.28 0.61 -17.04
C GLY A 71 13.30 -0.46 -17.41
N GLN A 72 14.36 -0.04 -18.08
CA GLN A 72 15.42 -0.97 -18.55
C GLN A 72 16.29 -1.47 -17.40
N ARG A 73 16.58 -0.66 -16.41
CA ARG A 73 17.43 -0.96 -15.27
C ARG A 73 16.66 -1.04 -13.96
N ILE A 74 15.66 -0.19 -13.81
CA ILE A 74 14.93 0.00 -12.56
C ILE A 74 13.46 -0.31 -12.79
N THR A 75 12.87 -1.04 -11.87
CA THR A 75 11.42 -1.14 -11.71
C THR A 75 11.06 -0.44 -10.41
N LYS A 76 10.06 0.45 -10.46
CA LYS A 76 9.50 1.10 -9.27
C LYS A 76 8.06 0.65 -9.05
N CYS A 77 7.70 0.37 -7.80
CA CYS A 77 6.33 0.14 -7.39
C CYS A 77 5.97 1.11 -6.27
N SER A 78 4.97 1.96 -6.49
CA SER A 78 4.55 3.00 -5.53
C SER A 78 3.04 3.23 -5.58
N SER A 79 2.50 4.01 -4.64
CA SER A 79 1.09 4.39 -4.65
C SER A 79 0.83 5.52 -5.64
N GLU A 80 -0.09 5.30 -6.56
CA GLU A 80 -0.58 6.34 -7.47
C GLU A 80 -1.48 7.33 -6.72
N PHE A 81 -2.29 6.86 -5.79
CA PHE A 81 -3.17 7.74 -4.99
C PHE A 81 -2.37 8.70 -4.10
N ILE A 82 -1.26 8.25 -3.51
CA ILE A 82 -0.37 9.14 -2.76
C ILE A 82 0.26 10.17 -3.70
N ARG A 83 0.71 9.77 -4.89
CA ARG A 83 1.29 10.68 -5.89
C ARG A 83 0.28 11.75 -6.35
N GLU A 84 -0.96 11.34 -6.64
CA GLU A 84 -2.04 12.26 -7.01
C GLU A 84 -2.40 13.20 -5.84
N GLY A 85 -2.48 12.66 -4.61
CA GLY A 85 -2.74 13.43 -3.40
C GLY A 85 -1.66 14.48 -3.12
N GLU A 86 -0.38 14.14 -3.31
CA GLU A 86 0.73 15.09 -3.19
C GLU A 86 0.67 16.22 -4.21
N ALA A 87 0.32 15.90 -5.46
CA ALA A 87 0.15 16.91 -6.50
C ALA A 87 -1.01 17.85 -6.16
N HIS A 88 -2.14 17.30 -5.72
CA HIS A 88 -3.28 18.08 -5.26
C HIS A 88 -2.95 18.95 -4.05
N GLN A 89 -2.26 18.41 -3.04
CA GLN A 89 -1.82 19.17 -1.87
C GLN A 89 -0.97 20.38 -2.25
N LYS A 90 -0.06 20.25 -3.22
CA LYS A 90 0.77 21.36 -3.70
C LYS A 90 -0.08 22.49 -4.29
N GLU A 91 -1.09 22.17 -5.08
CA GLU A 91 -1.99 23.17 -5.66
C GLU A 91 -2.87 23.83 -4.59
N VAL A 92 -3.39 23.06 -3.64
CA VAL A 92 -4.16 23.60 -2.50
C VAL A 92 -3.29 24.56 -1.67
N LEU A 93 -2.04 24.18 -1.35
CA LEU A 93 -1.10 25.04 -0.62
C LEU A 93 -0.76 26.33 -1.35
N LYS A 94 -0.55 26.25 -2.68
CA LYS A 94 -0.28 27.41 -3.51
C LYS A 94 -1.44 28.40 -3.48
N THR A 95 -2.66 27.89 -3.65
CA THR A 95 -3.87 28.70 -3.60
C THR A 95 -4.08 29.32 -2.20
N TRP A 96 -3.93 28.52 -1.15
CA TRP A 96 -4.07 28.94 0.23
C TRP A 96 -3.11 30.08 0.60
N LYS A 97 -1.83 29.95 0.29
CA LYS A 97 -0.81 30.97 0.57
C LYS A 97 -1.10 32.29 -0.15
N ASN A 98 -1.67 32.23 -1.35
CA ASN A 98 -2.07 33.43 -2.09
C ASN A 98 -3.26 34.15 -1.44
N LEU A 99 -4.20 33.40 -0.89
CA LEU A 99 -5.42 33.93 -0.25
C LEU A 99 -5.18 34.35 1.22
N HIS A 100 -4.25 33.70 1.89
CA HIS A 100 -3.97 33.86 3.32
C HIS A 100 -2.46 34.01 3.59
N PRO A 101 -1.82 35.11 3.12
CA PRO A 101 -0.36 35.27 3.18
C PRO A 101 0.19 35.29 4.62
N ASN A 102 -0.63 35.64 5.62
CA ASN A 102 -0.26 35.76 7.01
C ASN A 102 -0.85 34.65 7.92
N ALA A 103 -1.36 33.57 7.35
CA ALA A 103 -1.95 32.50 8.15
C ALA A 103 -0.88 31.54 8.71
N ASP A 104 -0.97 31.24 10.00
CA ASP A 104 -0.11 30.29 10.71
C ASP A 104 -0.55 28.83 10.57
N GLY A 105 -1.38 28.51 9.63
CA GLY A 105 -1.86 27.14 9.38
C GLY A 105 -1.75 26.76 7.92
N LEU A 106 -1.67 25.47 7.67
CA LEU A 106 -1.70 24.92 6.32
C LEU A 106 -2.96 24.07 6.14
N PRO A 107 -3.73 24.28 5.05
CA PRO A 107 -4.87 23.43 4.75
C PRO A 107 -4.35 22.02 4.45
N ARG A 108 -5.17 21.02 4.78
CA ARG A 108 -4.91 19.63 4.42
C ARG A 108 -5.75 19.26 3.22
N ALA A 109 -5.13 18.70 2.19
CA ALA A 109 -5.84 18.06 1.11
C ALA A 109 -5.98 16.56 1.43
N HIS A 110 -7.12 16.01 1.10
CA HIS A 110 -7.37 14.56 1.21
C HIS A 110 -7.00 13.88 -0.11
N PRO A 111 -6.72 12.57 -0.10
CA PRO A 111 -6.62 11.79 -1.33
C PRO A 111 -7.86 12.02 -2.20
N ILE A 112 -7.66 12.12 -3.51
CA ILE A 112 -8.73 12.41 -4.48
C ILE A 112 -9.57 11.16 -4.72
N HIS A 113 -8.94 10.00 -4.66
CA HIS A 113 -9.50 8.68 -4.94
C HIS A 113 -9.25 7.70 -3.81
N GLY A 114 -9.96 6.60 -3.85
CA GLY A 114 -9.83 5.49 -2.93
C GLY A 114 -10.75 5.58 -1.71
N ILE A 115 -10.81 4.49 -0.99
CA ILE A 115 -11.53 4.44 0.29
C ILE A 115 -10.84 5.41 1.24
N ARG A 116 -11.61 6.36 1.76
CA ARG A 116 -11.12 7.31 2.74
C ARG A 116 -10.70 6.55 4.00
N GLN A 117 -9.40 6.54 4.27
CA GLN A 117 -8.82 5.85 5.42
C GLN A 117 -8.36 6.89 6.43
N ASP A 118 -8.84 6.75 7.65
CA ASP A 118 -8.40 7.56 8.79
C ASP A 118 -7.24 6.86 9.55
N TYR A 119 -6.55 5.90 8.90
CA TYR A 119 -5.44 5.16 9.47
C TYR A 119 -4.27 5.08 8.48
N TRP A 120 -3.07 4.84 9.01
CA TRP A 120 -1.88 4.62 8.22
C TRP A 120 -1.93 3.24 7.54
N ASN A 121 -1.47 3.19 6.29
CA ASN A 121 -1.40 1.98 5.50
C ASN A 121 0.02 1.82 4.96
N GLU A 122 0.76 0.86 5.50
CA GLU A 122 2.16 0.61 5.14
C GLU A 122 2.36 0.38 3.65
N ILE A 123 1.38 -0.23 2.97
CA ILE A 123 1.47 -0.52 1.53
C ILE A 123 1.45 0.78 0.73
N GLN A 124 0.54 1.70 1.05
CA GLN A 124 0.46 3.00 0.38
C GLN A 124 1.74 3.82 0.57
N TYR A 125 2.31 3.78 1.79
CA TYR A 125 3.46 4.59 2.17
C TYR A 125 4.80 3.87 2.00
N THR A 126 4.85 2.79 1.22
CA THR A 126 6.10 2.12 0.86
C THR A 126 6.39 2.28 -0.63
N ASP A 127 7.54 2.88 -0.94
CA ASP A 127 8.10 2.91 -2.29
C ASP A 127 9.11 1.78 -2.46
N ILE A 128 8.98 1.01 -3.52
CA ILE A 128 9.84 -0.14 -3.80
C ILE A 128 10.61 0.13 -5.09
N TYR A 129 11.92 -0.05 -5.05
CA TYR A 129 12.80 -0.01 -6.22
C TYR A 129 13.49 -1.36 -6.38
N ILE A 130 13.38 -1.92 -7.59
CA ILE A 130 13.98 -3.21 -7.94
C ILE A 130 15.06 -2.96 -8.99
N GLU A 131 16.29 -3.34 -8.66
CA GLU A 131 17.49 -3.24 -9.51
C GLU A 131 18.15 -4.61 -9.59
N GLY A 132 18.13 -5.23 -10.78
CA GLY A 132 18.63 -6.60 -10.95
C GLY A 132 17.89 -7.59 -10.04
N GLN A 133 18.60 -8.18 -9.10
CA GLN A 133 18.10 -9.14 -8.10
C GLN A 133 17.94 -8.53 -6.70
N THR A 134 17.87 -7.22 -6.60
CA THR A 134 17.75 -6.52 -5.32
C THR A 134 16.49 -5.67 -5.30
N ALA A 135 15.70 -5.78 -4.25
CA ALA A 135 14.62 -4.89 -3.93
C ALA A 135 15.01 -4.00 -2.75
N THR A 136 14.71 -2.71 -2.86
CA THR A 136 14.83 -1.74 -1.76
C THR A 136 13.47 -1.13 -1.49
N GLU A 137 12.99 -1.30 -0.27
CA GLU A 137 11.70 -0.82 0.21
C GLU A 137 11.92 0.37 1.13
N TYR A 138 11.44 1.55 0.75
CA TYR A 138 11.49 2.75 1.56
C TYR A 138 10.16 2.93 2.28
N HIS A 139 10.18 2.82 3.60
CA HIS A 139 9.01 2.91 4.46
C HIS A 139 8.86 4.33 5.01
N VAL A 140 7.80 5.01 4.64
CA VAL A 140 7.43 6.33 5.15
C VAL A 140 6.49 6.15 6.33
N MET A 141 6.90 6.59 7.51
CA MET A 141 6.12 6.43 8.73
C MET A 141 5.14 7.58 8.94
N PRO A 142 4.03 7.37 9.67
CA PRO A 142 3.04 8.41 9.93
C PRO A 142 3.59 9.54 10.82
N HIS A 143 2.85 10.64 10.90
CA HIS A 143 3.22 11.80 11.70
C HIS A 143 3.48 11.41 13.17
N GLY A 144 4.56 11.93 13.72
CA GLY A 144 5.06 11.56 15.06
C GLY A 144 6.06 10.40 15.04
N PHE A 145 6.18 9.67 13.94
CA PHE A 145 7.09 8.53 13.78
C PHE A 145 8.16 8.76 12.69
N GLN A 146 8.42 10.01 12.30
CA GLN A 146 9.39 10.32 11.22
C GLN A 146 10.80 9.79 11.50
N GLY A 147 11.19 9.70 12.77
CA GLY A 147 12.46 9.09 13.17
C GLY A 147 12.59 7.59 12.90
N GLU A 148 11.46 6.92 12.64
CA GLU A 148 11.37 5.50 12.29
C GLU A 148 11.34 5.26 10.77
N CYS A 149 11.33 6.32 9.95
CA CYS A 149 11.47 6.19 8.50
C CYS A 149 12.80 5.52 8.14
N GLY A 150 12.76 4.61 7.18
CA GLY A 150 13.96 3.91 6.76
C GLY A 150 13.72 2.95 5.61
N TYR A 151 14.69 2.07 5.37
CA TYR A 151 14.59 1.14 4.25
C TYR A 151 15.08 -0.27 4.58
N VAL A 152 14.48 -1.23 3.89
CA VAL A 152 14.85 -2.64 3.89
C VAL A 152 15.42 -3.02 2.51
N VAL A 153 16.47 -3.83 2.50
CA VAL A 153 17.05 -4.40 1.27
C VAL A 153 16.89 -5.89 1.31
N SER A 154 16.32 -6.46 0.27
CA SER A 154 16.06 -7.90 0.16
C SER A 154 16.43 -8.44 -1.22
N GLN A 155 16.57 -9.78 -1.32
CA GLN A 155 16.73 -10.47 -2.59
C GLN A 155 15.40 -10.43 -3.35
N TYR A 156 15.46 -10.27 -4.66
CA TYR A 156 14.30 -10.25 -5.55
C TYR A 156 14.57 -11.07 -6.84
N PRO A 157 13.61 -11.89 -7.31
CA PRO A 157 12.41 -12.34 -6.59
C PRO A 157 12.79 -13.38 -5.53
N SER A 158 11.96 -13.52 -4.48
CA SER A 158 12.18 -14.51 -3.41
C SER A 158 11.12 -15.62 -3.38
N GLN A 159 10.03 -15.49 -4.17
CA GLN A 159 8.97 -16.48 -4.25
C GLN A 159 9.39 -17.73 -5.00
N LYS A 160 8.98 -18.90 -4.49
CA LYS A 160 9.11 -20.20 -5.17
C LYS A 160 7.73 -20.59 -5.68
N TRP A 161 7.47 -20.32 -6.97
CA TRP A 161 6.19 -20.54 -7.60
C TRP A 161 6.02 -21.98 -8.09
N GLU A 162 4.85 -22.55 -7.85
CA GLU A 162 4.37 -23.78 -8.46
C GLU A 162 3.36 -23.43 -9.55
N LEU A 163 3.64 -23.84 -10.80
CA LEU A 163 2.80 -23.53 -11.94
C LEU A 163 1.65 -24.54 -12.07
N SER A 164 0.46 -24.05 -12.40
CA SER A 164 -0.73 -24.84 -12.71
C SER A 164 -1.05 -24.75 -14.20
N THR A 165 -1.84 -25.70 -14.71
CA THR A 165 -2.38 -25.66 -16.09
C THR A 165 -3.64 -24.80 -16.21
N GLU A 166 -4.19 -24.33 -15.09
CA GLU A 166 -5.37 -23.47 -15.06
C GLU A 166 -5.09 -22.14 -15.76
N THR A 167 -6.06 -21.65 -16.51
CA THR A 167 -5.96 -20.38 -17.23
C THR A 167 -7.20 -19.52 -17.03
N THR A 168 -7.02 -18.20 -17.11
CA THR A 168 -8.09 -17.20 -17.13
C THR A 168 -7.71 -16.07 -18.07
N THR A 169 -8.62 -15.12 -18.32
CA THR A 169 -8.33 -13.91 -19.11
C THR A 169 -8.42 -12.67 -18.22
N ILE A 170 -7.38 -11.84 -18.20
CA ILE A 170 -7.34 -10.57 -17.49
C ILE A 170 -6.83 -9.50 -18.45
N LEU A 171 -7.55 -8.39 -18.59
CA LEU A 171 -7.24 -7.30 -19.52
C LEU A 171 -6.99 -7.78 -20.97
N GLY A 172 -7.69 -8.84 -21.41
CA GLY A 172 -7.52 -9.42 -22.74
C GLY A 172 -6.35 -10.38 -22.89
N HIS A 173 -5.51 -10.57 -21.87
CA HIS A 173 -4.37 -11.48 -21.87
C HIS A 173 -4.75 -12.84 -21.28
N LYS A 174 -4.32 -13.94 -21.93
CA LYS A 174 -4.47 -15.28 -21.37
C LYS A 174 -3.44 -15.48 -20.27
N CYS A 175 -3.92 -15.58 -19.02
CA CYS A 175 -3.10 -15.76 -17.83
C CYS A 175 -3.07 -17.22 -17.39
N GLN A 176 -1.93 -17.66 -16.91
CA GLN A 176 -1.72 -18.96 -16.27
C GLN A 176 -1.66 -18.79 -14.76
N ARG A 177 -2.18 -19.77 -14.02
CA ARG A 177 -2.16 -19.79 -12.55
C ARG A 177 -0.82 -20.27 -12.00
N ALA A 178 -0.38 -19.65 -10.89
CA ALA A 178 0.71 -20.12 -10.08
C ALA A 178 0.39 -19.95 -8.59
N THR A 179 1.02 -20.75 -7.74
CA THR A 179 0.85 -20.67 -6.28
C THR A 179 2.21 -20.66 -5.59
N CYS A 180 2.29 -20.02 -4.42
CA CYS A 180 3.46 -20.13 -3.55
C CYS A 180 3.07 -19.93 -2.09
N HIS A 181 3.85 -20.51 -1.18
CA HIS A 181 3.89 -20.08 0.21
C HIS A 181 5.04 -19.07 0.38
N TRP A 182 4.73 -17.89 0.90
CA TRP A 182 5.70 -16.82 1.04
C TRP A 182 5.32 -15.86 2.18
N HIS A 183 6.26 -15.55 3.06
CA HIS A 183 6.07 -14.68 4.23
C HIS A 183 4.82 -15.02 5.07
N GLY A 184 4.66 -16.35 5.35
CA GLY A 184 3.58 -16.87 6.20
C GLY A 184 2.19 -16.84 5.56
N ARG A 185 2.10 -16.67 4.22
CA ARG A 185 0.82 -16.70 3.47
C ARG A 185 0.91 -17.58 2.24
N ASP A 186 -0.22 -18.19 1.89
CA ASP A 186 -0.41 -18.88 0.62
C ASP A 186 -0.94 -17.90 -0.41
N PHE A 187 -0.16 -17.66 -1.48
CA PHE A 187 -0.54 -16.76 -2.57
C PHE A 187 -0.93 -17.52 -3.83
N ILE A 188 -1.89 -16.95 -4.54
CA ILE A 188 -2.33 -17.38 -5.87
C ILE A 188 -2.10 -16.21 -6.83
N ALA A 189 -1.33 -16.46 -7.89
CA ALA A 189 -1.04 -15.48 -8.93
C ALA A 189 -1.57 -15.94 -10.29
N TRP A 190 -1.93 -14.95 -11.10
CA TRP A 190 -2.26 -15.11 -12.52
C TRP A 190 -1.31 -14.23 -13.32
N PHE A 191 -0.49 -14.83 -14.14
CA PHE A 191 0.50 -14.13 -14.94
C PHE A 191 0.27 -14.33 -16.44
N ALA A 192 0.60 -13.33 -17.25
CA ALA A 192 0.45 -13.28 -18.68
C ALA A 192 1.78 -13.64 -19.38
N PRO A 193 1.94 -14.88 -19.93
CA PRO A 193 3.19 -15.29 -20.59
C PRO A 193 3.51 -14.49 -21.87
N ASP A 194 2.50 -13.91 -22.50
CA ASP A 194 2.64 -13.07 -23.71
C ASP A 194 3.21 -11.67 -23.40
N ILE A 195 3.30 -11.30 -22.12
CA ILE A 195 3.98 -10.09 -21.66
C ILE A 195 5.28 -10.51 -20.95
N PRO A 196 6.45 -10.49 -21.62
CA PRO A 196 7.70 -11.06 -21.10
C PRO A 196 8.37 -10.18 -20.04
N ILE A 197 7.60 -9.70 -19.07
CA ILE A 197 8.02 -8.91 -17.93
C ILE A 197 7.86 -9.75 -16.68
N ARG A 198 8.97 -10.17 -16.06
CA ARG A 198 8.96 -11.05 -14.88
C ARG A 198 8.77 -10.26 -13.57
N ARG A 199 7.73 -9.43 -13.54
CA ARG A 199 7.41 -8.49 -12.45
C ARG A 199 5.93 -8.61 -12.08
N GLY A 200 5.58 -8.03 -10.92
CA GLY A 200 4.21 -7.90 -10.42
C GLY A 200 4.11 -6.75 -9.41
N PRO A 201 2.94 -6.55 -8.81
CA PRO A 201 2.76 -5.54 -7.78
C PRO A 201 3.55 -5.89 -6.52
N TRP A 202 3.85 -4.91 -5.67
CA TRP A 202 4.61 -5.09 -4.45
C TRP A 202 5.97 -5.75 -4.75
N LEU A 203 6.32 -6.80 -4.01
CA LEU A 203 7.54 -7.59 -4.22
C LEU A 203 7.32 -8.86 -5.05
N PHE A 204 6.12 -9.06 -5.60
CA PHE A 204 5.85 -10.26 -6.40
C PHE A 204 6.56 -10.23 -7.74
N GLY A 205 7.13 -11.38 -8.12
CA GLY A 205 7.83 -11.53 -9.39
C GLY A 205 8.38 -12.93 -9.63
N GLY A 206 9.22 -13.09 -10.66
CA GLY A 206 9.90 -14.34 -10.98
C GLY A 206 9.13 -15.29 -11.88
N LEU A 207 7.83 -15.12 -12.07
CA LEU A 207 7.03 -15.87 -13.05
C LEU A 207 7.46 -15.54 -14.49
N PRO A 208 7.28 -16.46 -15.46
CA PRO A 208 7.67 -16.23 -16.85
C PRO A 208 6.66 -15.36 -17.61
N GLY A 209 6.31 -14.21 -17.04
CA GLY A 209 5.38 -13.23 -17.57
C GLY A 209 4.95 -12.23 -16.49
N LEU A 210 4.21 -11.20 -16.90
CA LEU A 210 3.71 -10.15 -16.02
C LEU A 210 2.57 -10.72 -15.14
N ILE A 211 2.69 -10.52 -13.82
CA ILE A 211 1.63 -10.90 -12.88
C ILE A 211 0.52 -9.85 -12.97
N LEU A 212 -0.64 -10.26 -13.49
CA LEU A 212 -1.80 -9.37 -13.63
C LEU A 212 -2.74 -9.42 -12.43
N LYS A 213 -2.72 -10.52 -11.66
CA LYS A 213 -3.48 -10.63 -10.42
C LYS A 213 -2.72 -11.50 -9.43
N VAL A 214 -2.67 -11.07 -8.19
CA VAL A 214 -2.16 -11.89 -7.07
C VAL A 214 -2.97 -11.59 -5.83
N TYR A 215 -3.28 -12.65 -5.07
CA TYR A 215 -4.03 -12.55 -3.83
C TYR A 215 -3.64 -13.67 -2.87
N ASP A 216 -3.73 -13.40 -1.58
CA ASP A 216 -3.60 -14.45 -0.58
C ASP A 216 -4.87 -15.31 -0.51
N LYS A 217 -4.73 -16.56 -0.10
CA LYS A 217 -5.82 -17.55 -0.06
C LYS A 217 -7.04 -17.05 0.70
N ASP A 218 -6.83 -16.30 1.77
CA ASP A 218 -7.88 -15.78 2.64
C ASP A 218 -8.47 -14.44 2.14
N ARG A 219 -7.96 -13.88 1.04
CA ARG A 219 -8.42 -12.64 0.40
C ARG A 219 -8.29 -11.39 1.29
N PHE A 220 -7.36 -11.37 2.21
CA PHE A 220 -7.02 -10.13 2.91
C PHE A 220 -6.35 -9.12 2.00
N TYR A 221 -5.58 -9.61 1.03
CA TYR A 221 -4.87 -8.79 0.05
C TYR A 221 -5.12 -9.31 -1.37
N THR A 222 -5.64 -8.45 -2.21
CA THR A 222 -5.84 -8.71 -3.64
C THR A 222 -5.28 -7.54 -4.43
N PHE A 223 -4.32 -7.80 -5.27
CA PHE A 223 -3.82 -6.87 -6.29
C PHE A 223 -4.32 -7.36 -7.65
N GLU A 224 -5.06 -6.52 -8.36
CA GLU A 224 -5.57 -6.84 -9.69
C GLU A 224 -5.27 -5.72 -10.67
N ALA A 225 -4.64 -6.06 -11.81
CA ALA A 225 -4.32 -5.10 -12.85
C ALA A 225 -5.59 -4.52 -13.46
N VAL A 226 -5.67 -3.19 -13.52
CA VAL A 226 -6.77 -2.42 -14.09
C VAL A 226 -6.35 -1.65 -15.33
N GLY A 227 -5.07 -1.60 -15.65
CA GLY A 227 -4.54 -0.96 -16.84
C GLY A 227 -3.07 -1.29 -17.08
N ILE A 228 -2.72 -1.38 -18.37
CA ILE A 228 -1.34 -1.53 -18.85
C ILE A 228 -1.15 -0.51 -19.95
N GLU A 229 -0.08 0.28 -19.87
CA GLU A 229 0.26 1.26 -20.91
C GLU A 229 1.74 1.22 -21.28
N ARG A 230 2.05 1.47 -22.54
CA ARG A 230 3.41 1.82 -22.94
C ARG A 230 3.71 3.22 -22.46
N SER A 231 4.89 3.44 -21.91
CA SER A 231 5.25 4.68 -21.26
C SER A 231 6.67 5.10 -21.66
N LYS A 232 6.94 6.41 -21.57
CA LYS A 232 8.27 7.00 -21.57
C LYS A 232 8.40 8.02 -20.45
N GLN A 233 7.57 7.84 -19.42
CA GLN A 233 7.62 8.69 -18.24
C GLN A 233 8.90 8.44 -17.43
N PRO A 234 9.49 9.48 -16.84
CA PRO A 234 10.66 9.30 -15.99
C PRO A 234 10.33 8.50 -14.74
N ILE A 235 11.18 7.53 -14.42
CA ILE A 235 11.18 6.87 -13.12
C ILE A 235 11.98 7.74 -12.16
N VAL A 236 11.33 8.21 -11.12
CA VAL A 236 11.90 9.16 -10.16
C VAL A 236 12.20 8.47 -8.84
N ARG A 237 13.41 8.68 -8.32
CA ARG A 237 13.82 8.27 -6.97
C ARG A 237 14.06 9.51 -6.11
N TYR A 238 13.53 9.51 -4.90
CA TYR A 238 13.83 10.52 -3.89
C TYR A 238 15.16 10.21 -3.20
N ALA A 239 15.77 11.22 -2.58
CA ALA A 239 17.02 11.05 -1.84
C ALA A 239 16.83 10.25 -0.55
N TYR A 240 15.63 10.26 0.03
CA TYR A 240 15.28 9.63 1.30
C TYR A 240 16.25 10.05 2.42
N ASP A 241 16.48 11.37 2.51
CA ASP A 241 17.39 11.96 3.49
C ASP A 241 17.00 11.56 4.92
N GLY A 242 18.00 11.11 5.71
CA GLY A 242 17.76 10.65 7.07
C GLY A 242 17.21 9.23 7.23
N TYR A 243 16.85 8.55 6.14
CA TYR A 243 16.40 7.15 6.21
C TYR A 243 17.55 6.22 6.59
N ARG A 244 17.28 5.27 7.47
CA ARG A 244 18.27 4.30 7.95
C ARG A 244 17.94 2.90 7.49
N LYS A 245 18.97 2.12 7.18
CA LYS A 245 18.79 0.69 6.90
C LYS A 245 18.30 -0.04 8.15
N ALA A 246 17.27 -0.85 7.99
CA ALA A 246 16.73 -1.69 9.06
C ALA A 246 16.52 -3.12 8.56
N ASN A 247 16.34 -4.05 9.50
CA ASN A 247 15.92 -5.41 9.15
C ASN A 247 14.38 -5.47 8.99
N ARG A 248 13.92 -6.46 8.24
CA ARG A 248 12.49 -6.67 7.95
C ARG A 248 11.68 -6.91 9.23
N GLU A 249 12.17 -7.72 10.16
CA GLU A 249 11.48 -8.05 11.41
C GLU A 249 11.11 -6.81 12.22
N ARG A 250 12.03 -5.83 12.33
CA ARG A 250 11.74 -4.55 13.00
C ARG A 250 10.56 -3.84 12.34
N TYR A 251 10.51 -3.76 10.99
CA TYR A 251 9.42 -3.11 10.28
C TYR A 251 8.11 -3.86 10.40
N LEU A 252 8.12 -5.18 10.33
CA LEU A 252 6.91 -5.99 10.54
C LEU A 252 6.32 -5.77 11.93
N ARG A 253 7.16 -5.69 12.96
CA ARG A 253 6.71 -5.37 14.31
C ARG A 253 6.13 -3.96 14.39
N LEU A 254 6.84 -2.96 13.86
CA LEU A 254 6.39 -1.57 13.87
C LEU A 254 5.07 -1.39 13.07
N ASN A 255 4.94 -2.05 11.94
CA ASN A 255 3.71 -2.05 11.15
C ASN A 255 2.53 -2.61 11.94
N ARG A 256 2.73 -3.71 12.68
CA ARG A 256 1.68 -4.26 13.57
C ARG A 256 1.27 -3.26 14.64
N GLU A 257 2.23 -2.67 15.35
CA GLU A 257 1.98 -1.69 16.40
C GLU A 257 1.26 -0.44 15.87
N LEU A 258 1.68 0.10 14.73
CA LEU A 258 1.09 1.29 14.13
C LEU A 258 -0.31 1.03 13.55
N ASN A 259 -0.56 -0.13 12.97
CA ASN A 259 -1.88 -0.43 12.41
C ASN A 259 -2.88 -0.94 13.45
N ALA A 260 -2.42 -1.68 14.47
CA ALA A 260 -3.29 -2.20 15.53
C ALA A 260 -3.50 -1.22 16.68
N GLU A 261 -2.44 -0.46 17.06
CA GLU A 261 -2.40 0.29 18.31
C GLU A 261 -1.83 1.70 18.15
N TYR A 262 -2.13 2.41 17.06
CA TYR A 262 -1.52 3.70 16.75
C TYR A 262 -1.50 4.68 17.94
N MET A 263 -2.67 4.94 18.55
CA MET A 263 -2.77 5.90 19.65
C MET A 263 -2.01 5.44 20.91
N ASN A 264 -2.06 4.14 21.21
CA ASN A 264 -1.32 3.57 22.33
C ASN A 264 0.20 3.65 22.10
N THR A 265 0.64 3.40 20.87
CA THR A 265 2.05 3.53 20.46
C THR A 265 2.51 4.98 20.55
N MET A 266 1.70 5.93 20.10
CA MET A 266 1.95 7.37 20.28
C MET A 266 2.12 7.72 21.77
N GLY A 267 1.23 7.24 22.65
CA GLY A 267 1.28 7.48 24.08
C GLY A 267 2.55 6.92 24.74
N ARG A 268 2.96 5.70 24.37
CA ARG A 268 4.23 5.09 24.81
C ARG A 268 5.46 5.91 24.42
N MET A 269 5.39 6.64 23.30
CA MET A 269 6.44 7.54 22.82
C MET A 269 6.32 8.97 23.36
N GLY A 270 5.46 9.21 24.36
CA GLY A 270 5.27 10.53 24.97
C GLY A 270 4.25 11.43 24.27
N GLY A 271 3.53 10.91 23.27
CA GLY A 271 2.42 11.61 22.63
C GLY A 271 1.28 11.88 23.60
N LYS A 272 0.64 13.04 23.49
CA LYS A 272 -0.47 13.47 24.34
C LYS A 272 -1.70 13.79 23.51
N MET A 273 -2.87 13.62 24.11
CA MET A 273 -4.17 14.02 23.57
C MET A 273 -4.97 14.77 24.64
N GLN A 274 -5.93 15.59 24.24
CA GLN A 274 -6.87 16.18 25.18
C GLN A 274 -8.00 15.19 25.50
N ASN A 275 -8.30 14.99 26.78
CA ASN A 275 -9.46 14.25 27.23
C ASN A 275 -10.73 15.12 27.13
N ALA A 276 -11.89 14.56 27.48
CA ALA A 276 -13.17 15.28 27.45
C ALA A 276 -13.21 16.51 28.37
N ALA A 277 -12.35 16.59 29.38
CA ALA A 277 -12.21 17.74 30.28
C ALA A 277 -11.21 18.79 29.75
N GLY A 278 -10.59 18.59 28.58
CA GLY A 278 -9.59 19.47 27.98
C GLY A 278 -8.18 19.31 28.55
N GLU A 279 -7.93 18.30 29.39
CA GLU A 279 -6.62 18.05 29.99
C GLU A 279 -5.72 17.23 29.06
N TRP A 280 -4.43 17.55 29.04
CA TRP A 280 -3.45 16.82 28.25
C TRP A 280 -3.03 15.53 28.98
N VAL A 281 -3.50 14.38 28.45
CA VAL A 281 -3.19 13.03 28.95
C VAL A 281 -2.36 12.27 27.92
N SER A 282 -1.74 11.15 28.34
CA SER A 282 -1.06 10.25 27.38
C SER A 282 -2.05 9.78 26.32
N ALA A 283 -1.62 9.76 25.06
CA ALA A 283 -2.47 9.28 23.98
C ALA A 283 -2.83 7.80 24.18
N THR A 284 -4.11 7.49 24.11
CA THR A 284 -4.65 6.13 24.24
C THR A 284 -5.79 5.93 23.24
N GLY A 285 -6.01 4.69 22.80
CA GLY A 285 -7.08 4.35 21.88
C GLY A 285 -7.36 2.85 21.86
N PRO A 286 -8.39 2.45 21.11
CA PRO A 286 -8.72 1.04 20.98
C PRO A 286 -7.61 0.29 20.23
N VAL A 287 -7.50 -1.01 20.52
CA VAL A 287 -6.73 -1.95 19.70
C VAL A 287 -7.64 -2.38 18.55
N ILE A 288 -7.15 -2.23 17.32
CA ILE A 288 -7.90 -2.54 16.10
C ILE A 288 -7.33 -3.84 15.50
N PRO A 289 -8.15 -4.81 15.12
CA PRO A 289 -7.67 -5.99 14.41
C PRO A 289 -6.90 -5.60 13.15
N TYR A 290 -5.67 -6.06 13.06
CA TYR A 290 -4.80 -5.83 11.93
C TYR A 290 -4.20 -7.16 11.44
N GLU A 291 -4.35 -7.41 10.16
CA GLU A 291 -3.83 -8.60 9.50
C GLU A 291 -2.73 -8.18 8.50
N PRO A 292 -1.44 -8.33 8.83
CA PRO A 292 -0.34 -7.84 7.99
C PRO A 292 -0.24 -8.60 6.67
N LEU A 293 0.23 -7.95 5.60
CA LEU A 293 0.53 -8.61 4.33
C LEU A 293 1.63 -9.68 4.50
N GLU A 294 2.63 -9.38 5.31
CA GLU A 294 3.72 -10.30 5.64
C GLU A 294 3.63 -10.67 7.13
N LYS A 295 3.56 -11.98 7.41
CA LYS A 295 3.42 -12.49 8.79
C LYS A 295 4.77 -12.80 9.43
N GLU A 296 5.82 -13.05 8.63
CA GLU A 296 7.17 -13.44 9.05
C GLU A 296 8.26 -12.94 8.06
#